data_5e418709c5ee7957d604a47342f10d92
#
_entry.id   5e418709c5ee7957d604a47342f10d92
#
_cell.length_a   1.000
_cell.length_b   1.000
_cell.length_c   1.000
_cell.angle_alpha   90.00
_cell.angle_beta   90.00
_cell.angle_gamma   90.00
#
_symmetry.space_group_name_H-M   'P 1'
#
loop_
_entity.id
_entity.type
_entity.pdbx_description
1 polymer ?
#
loop_
_entity_poly.entity_id
_entity_poly.type
_entity_poly.pdbx_seq_one_letter_code
_entity_poly.pdbx_strand_id
1 'polypeptide(L)'
;MPGIARVRLGSLEPVVVTPEFVEGIKGMPKVCHQFHLALQSGSDTVLARMHRRYTSGEFLDACAMLREAFEDCALTTDVMTGFPGETEAEFAQTKDTCTRAGFARMHVFPYSEREGTKAALMPDSVPRHIREERARELIALGRELEKKALEARIGREEDVLVEEIDGQGNGAGYTGGYMRVCVRGGKPGEIARVRITGTDGEELTGEIIENEKGEIHMSDCLFCKIAAGEIPSTKVYEDETTLAFRDIAPQAPVHVLVIPKKHVSGWYDAQGESDETLAHLMRVAAQVAKSEGIVESGFRVVSNCGDDAQQTVKHLHLHVLGGKKMDGRMA
;
A
#
# COMPACT_ATOMS: atom_id res chain seq x y z
N MET A 1 -7.71 9.59 -4.90
CA MET A 1 -7.15 10.01 -6.19
C MET A 1 -7.20 8.81 -7.13
N PRO A 2 -7.91 8.88 -8.26
CA PRO A 2 -7.87 7.84 -9.28
C PRO A 2 -6.46 7.72 -9.88
N GLY A 3 -6.05 6.53 -10.28
CA GLY A 3 -4.75 6.27 -10.91
C GLY A 3 -3.52 6.20 -10.01
N ILE A 4 -3.59 6.61 -8.74
CA ILE A 4 -2.49 6.43 -7.78
C ILE A 4 -2.72 5.14 -6.99
N ALA A 5 -1.77 4.21 -7.08
CA ALA A 5 -1.82 2.94 -6.35
C ALA A 5 -1.16 3.05 -4.97
N ARG A 6 -0.03 3.76 -4.84
CA ARG A 6 0.74 3.90 -3.60
C ARG A 6 1.17 5.34 -3.34
N VAL A 7 1.20 5.73 -2.08
CA VAL A 7 1.73 7.01 -1.60
C VAL A 7 2.75 6.71 -0.51
N ARG A 8 3.96 7.26 -0.62
CA ARG A 8 4.96 7.23 0.44
C ARG A 8 5.05 8.59 1.10
N LEU A 9 5.16 8.59 2.41
CA LEU A 9 5.43 9.80 3.16
C LEU A 9 6.93 10.11 3.10
N GLY A 10 7.27 11.39 3.03
CA GLY A 10 8.65 11.86 3.15
C GLY A 10 9.16 11.75 4.58
N SER A 11 10.29 12.43 4.87
CA SER A 11 10.84 12.48 6.22
C SER A 11 9.90 13.21 7.19
N LEU A 12 9.63 12.57 8.33
CA LEU A 12 8.80 13.10 9.41
C LEU A 12 9.64 13.41 10.63
N GLU A 13 9.31 14.49 11.32
CA GLU A 13 9.78 14.67 12.69
C GLU A 13 8.91 13.86 13.67
N PRO A 14 9.46 13.29 14.75
CA PRO A 14 8.69 12.45 15.69
C PRO A 14 7.46 13.16 16.27
N VAL A 15 7.53 14.46 16.47
CA VAL A 15 6.44 15.30 16.99
C VAL A 15 5.18 15.33 16.11
N VAL A 16 5.28 14.92 14.84
CA VAL A 16 4.14 14.83 13.92
C VAL A 16 3.33 13.56 14.17
N VAL A 17 3.95 12.52 14.75
CA VAL A 17 3.31 11.23 15.02
C VAL A 17 2.44 11.37 16.27
N THR A 18 1.22 11.82 16.09
CA THR A 18 0.19 11.92 17.13
C THR A 18 -0.88 10.84 16.92
N PRO A 19 -1.72 10.55 17.92
CA PRO A 19 -2.85 9.63 17.75
C PRO A 19 -3.77 10.01 16.58
N GLU A 20 -4.03 11.32 16.41
CA GLU A 20 -4.87 11.84 15.32
C GLU A 20 -4.21 11.62 13.94
N PHE A 21 -2.89 11.80 13.85
CA PHE A 21 -2.13 11.53 12.64
C PHE A 21 -2.21 10.04 12.27
N VAL A 22 -2.00 9.15 13.24
CA VAL A 22 -2.05 7.70 13.05
C VAL A 22 -3.45 7.25 12.61
N GLU A 23 -4.51 7.70 13.28
CA GLU A 23 -5.89 7.37 12.90
C GLU A 23 -6.24 7.92 11.49
N GLY A 24 -5.74 9.12 11.16
CA GLY A 24 -5.92 9.67 9.82
C GLY A 24 -5.30 8.79 8.73
N ILE A 25 -4.10 8.24 8.98
CA ILE A 25 -3.40 7.37 8.01
C ILE A 25 -4.05 5.98 7.92
N LYS A 26 -4.52 5.40 9.02
CA LYS A 26 -5.26 4.11 9.01
C LYS A 26 -6.42 4.10 8.02
N GLY A 27 -7.09 5.24 7.84
CA GLY A 27 -8.16 5.42 6.87
C GLY A 27 -7.69 5.54 5.41
N MET A 28 -6.37 5.49 5.13
CA MET A 28 -5.77 5.74 3.81
C MET A 28 -5.07 4.49 3.25
N PRO A 29 -5.79 3.54 2.64
CA PRO A 29 -5.22 2.24 2.23
C PRO A 29 -4.11 2.32 1.18
N LYS A 30 -3.92 3.49 0.54
CA LYS A 30 -2.85 3.72 -0.44
C LYS A 30 -1.54 4.23 0.19
N VAL A 31 -1.56 4.61 1.46
CA VAL A 31 -0.36 5.06 2.17
C VAL A 31 0.46 3.83 2.56
N CYS A 32 1.70 3.79 2.10
CA CYS A 32 2.64 2.74 2.46
C CYS A 32 3.02 2.85 3.95
N HIS A 33 3.06 1.71 4.65
CA HIS A 33 3.42 1.65 6.07
C HIS A 33 4.94 1.69 6.29
N GLN A 34 5.62 2.53 5.52
CA GLN A 34 7.04 2.88 5.70
C GLN A 34 7.12 4.32 6.16
N PHE A 35 7.74 4.54 7.33
CA PHE A 35 7.87 5.85 7.93
C PHE A 35 9.36 6.16 8.17
N HIS A 36 9.81 7.25 7.58
CA HIS A 36 11.14 7.76 7.83
C HIS A 36 11.07 8.80 8.95
N LEU A 37 11.50 8.41 10.15
CA LEU A 37 11.55 9.29 11.32
C LEU A 37 12.98 9.75 11.56
N ALA A 38 13.25 11.03 11.51
CA ALA A 38 14.60 11.60 11.68
C ALA A 38 15.02 11.57 13.16
N LEU A 39 15.77 10.55 13.60
CA LEU A 39 16.30 10.45 14.97
C LEU A 39 17.42 11.43 15.23
N GLN A 40 18.35 11.55 14.31
CA GLN A 40 19.59 12.36 14.36
C GLN A 40 20.58 11.93 15.47
N SER A 41 20.14 11.75 16.71
CA SER A 41 20.89 11.20 17.85
C SER A 41 19.94 10.52 18.83
N GLY A 42 20.38 9.49 19.51
CA GLY A 42 19.63 8.84 20.58
C GLY A 42 19.97 9.37 21.99
N SER A 43 20.74 10.45 22.10
CA SER A 43 21.06 11.11 23.37
C SER A 43 20.33 12.44 23.48
N ASP A 44 19.55 12.64 24.54
CA ASP A 44 18.77 13.84 24.80
C ASP A 44 19.63 15.09 24.89
N THR A 45 20.84 14.97 25.47
CA THR A 45 21.79 16.09 25.56
C THR A 45 22.35 16.47 24.20
N VAL A 46 22.58 15.51 23.30
CA VAL A 46 22.98 15.78 21.91
C VAL A 46 21.82 16.39 21.12
N LEU A 47 20.60 15.83 21.25
CA LEU A 47 19.39 16.37 20.62
C LEU A 47 19.14 17.83 21.04
N ALA A 48 19.30 18.15 22.32
CA ALA A 48 19.19 19.51 22.82
C ALA A 48 20.25 20.47 22.20
N ARG A 49 21.52 19.99 22.06
CA ARG A 49 22.59 20.76 21.37
C ARG A 49 22.29 20.94 19.87
N MET A 50 21.61 19.97 19.24
CA MET A 50 21.12 20.06 17.86
C MET A 50 19.85 20.93 17.72
N HIS A 51 19.33 21.46 18.82
CA HIS A 51 18.04 22.18 18.88
C HIS A 51 16.85 21.37 18.38
N ARG A 52 16.86 20.06 18.61
CA ARG A 52 15.70 19.20 18.33
C ARG A 52 14.62 19.43 19.39
N ARG A 53 13.35 19.28 18.97
CA ARG A 53 12.16 19.55 19.79
C ARG A 53 11.55 18.28 20.39
N TYR A 54 12.31 17.19 20.41
CA TYR A 54 11.92 15.90 20.94
C TYR A 54 13.08 15.25 21.68
N THR A 55 12.73 14.34 22.57
CA THR A 55 13.65 13.48 23.31
C THR A 55 13.74 12.10 22.66
N SER A 56 14.73 11.31 23.04
CA SER A 56 14.86 9.90 22.65
C SER A 56 13.67 9.07 23.12
N GLY A 57 13.09 9.40 24.27
CA GLY A 57 11.88 8.78 24.80
C GLY A 57 10.67 9.04 23.89
N GLU A 58 10.37 10.29 23.60
CA GLU A 58 9.26 10.67 22.69
C GLU A 58 9.44 10.09 21.28
N PHE A 59 10.68 9.95 20.81
CA PHE A 59 10.98 9.28 19.56
C PHE A 59 10.58 7.78 19.61
N LEU A 60 10.95 7.08 20.69
CA LEU A 60 10.60 5.67 20.87
C LEU A 60 9.09 5.47 21.03
N ASP A 61 8.39 6.38 21.69
CA ASP A 61 6.93 6.38 21.82
C ASP A 61 6.25 6.52 20.44
N ALA A 62 6.77 7.43 19.59
CA ALA A 62 6.30 7.57 18.21
C ALA A 62 6.51 6.26 17.39
N CYS A 63 7.67 5.62 17.55
CA CYS A 63 7.94 4.32 16.91
C CYS A 63 6.96 3.23 17.38
N ALA A 64 6.69 3.17 18.69
CA ALA A 64 5.77 2.21 19.28
C ALA A 64 4.34 2.43 18.77
N MET A 65 3.87 3.68 18.73
CA MET A 65 2.54 4.05 18.23
C MET A 65 2.33 3.62 16.77
N LEU A 66 3.33 3.82 15.91
CA LEU A 66 3.24 3.38 14.51
C LEU A 66 3.21 1.86 14.39
N ARG A 67 3.99 1.13 15.17
CA ARG A 67 3.98 -0.35 15.15
C ARG A 67 2.71 -0.96 15.69
N GLU A 68 2.12 -0.35 16.70
CA GLU A 68 0.82 -0.79 17.23
C GLU A 68 -0.30 -0.57 16.20
N ALA A 69 -0.19 0.50 15.42
CA ALA A 69 -1.19 0.84 14.42
C ALA A 69 -1.07 0.03 13.12
N PHE A 70 0.15 -0.39 12.74
CA PHE A 70 0.44 -1.02 11.46
C PHE A 70 1.33 -2.25 11.67
N GLU A 71 0.80 -3.43 11.48
CA GLU A 71 1.49 -4.72 11.69
C GLU A 71 2.73 -4.88 10.80
N ASP A 72 2.69 -4.33 9.59
CA ASP A 72 3.75 -4.38 8.59
C ASP A 72 4.67 -3.14 8.62
N CYS A 73 4.61 -2.33 9.67
CA CYS A 73 5.34 -1.07 9.81
C CYS A 73 6.85 -1.26 9.61
N ALA A 74 7.41 -0.51 8.66
CA ALA A 74 8.85 -0.39 8.46
C ALA A 74 9.33 1.02 8.84
N LEU A 75 10.21 1.09 9.84
CA LEU A 75 10.78 2.35 10.30
C LEU A 75 12.18 2.53 9.73
N THR A 76 12.45 3.71 9.18
CA THR A 76 13.78 4.11 8.71
C THR A 76 14.19 5.42 9.35
N THR A 77 15.49 5.70 9.42
CA THR A 77 15.98 6.89 10.11
C THR A 77 17.30 7.39 9.55
N ASP A 78 17.58 8.65 9.87
CA ASP A 78 18.90 9.26 9.75
C ASP A 78 19.54 9.40 11.14
N VAL A 79 20.84 9.04 11.27
CA VAL A 79 21.61 9.18 12.49
C VAL A 79 22.96 9.82 12.18
N MET A 80 23.30 10.86 12.92
CA MET A 80 24.57 11.56 12.83
C MET A 80 25.50 11.12 13.96
N THR A 81 26.78 10.91 13.67
CA THR A 81 27.80 10.59 14.67
C THR A 81 28.80 11.70 14.84
N GLY A 82 29.26 11.91 16.08
CA GLY A 82 30.31 12.87 16.38
C GLY A 82 29.89 14.32 16.20
N PHE A 83 28.65 14.66 16.55
CA PHE A 83 28.23 16.05 16.70
C PHE A 83 29.11 16.76 17.75
N PRO A 84 29.39 18.08 17.65
CA PRO A 84 30.27 18.76 18.61
C PRO A 84 29.90 18.47 20.07
N GLY A 85 30.90 18.07 20.85
CA GLY A 85 30.75 17.67 22.23
C GLY A 85 30.14 16.32 22.51
N GLU A 86 29.88 15.48 21.50
CA GLU A 86 29.36 14.12 21.71
C GLU A 86 30.39 13.25 22.46
N THR A 87 30.03 12.83 23.65
CA THR A 87 30.83 11.92 24.50
C THR A 87 30.60 10.44 24.12
N GLU A 88 31.45 9.57 24.66
CA GLU A 88 31.28 8.10 24.49
C GLU A 88 29.96 7.58 25.11
N ALA A 89 29.61 8.13 26.28
CA ALA A 89 28.36 7.79 26.96
C ALA A 89 27.13 8.19 26.13
N GLU A 90 27.14 9.36 25.50
CA GLU A 90 26.06 9.83 24.61
C GLU A 90 25.98 9.01 23.32
N PHE A 91 27.12 8.60 22.78
CA PHE A 91 27.15 7.68 21.64
C PHE A 91 26.59 6.29 22.00
N ALA A 92 26.92 5.78 23.20
CA ALA A 92 26.33 4.54 23.69
C ALA A 92 24.79 4.62 23.84
N GLN A 93 24.26 5.76 24.31
CA GLN A 93 22.82 6.03 24.34
C GLN A 93 22.21 5.98 22.93
N THR A 94 22.91 6.54 21.94
CA THR A 94 22.45 6.48 20.54
C THR A 94 22.37 5.04 20.03
N LYS A 95 23.36 4.20 20.34
CA LYS A 95 23.32 2.77 19.99
C LYS A 95 22.14 2.04 20.66
N ASP A 96 21.89 2.30 21.95
CA ASP A 96 20.75 1.73 22.69
C ASP A 96 19.41 2.16 22.07
N THR A 97 19.23 3.43 21.81
CA THR A 97 18.01 3.96 21.19
C THR A 97 17.76 3.33 19.81
N CYS A 98 18.78 3.22 18.96
CA CYS A 98 18.67 2.56 17.65
C CYS A 98 18.28 1.09 17.79
N THR A 99 18.85 0.38 18.76
CA THR A 99 18.54 -1.03 19.04
C THR A 99 17.10 -1.21 19.48
N ARG A 100 16.62 -0.38 20.40
CA ARG A 100 15.23 -0.39 20.89
C ARG A 100 14.24 0.02 19.80
N ALA A 101 14.60 0.99 18.98
CA ALA A 101 13.79 1.41 17.84
C ALA A 101 13.68 0.32 16.77
N GLY A 102 14.69 -0.54 16.57
CA GLY A 102 14.62 -1.69 15.66
C GLY A 102 14.32 -1.30 14.21
N PHE A 103 15.15 -0.45 13.64
CA PHE A 103 14.95 0.08 12.30
C PHE A 103 15.07 -0.97 11.20
N ALA A 104 14.22 -0.83 10.17
CA ALA A 104 14.34 -1.60 8.93
C ALA A 104 15.52 -1.07 8.07
N ARG A 105 15.88 0.20 8.22
CA ARG A 105 17.04 0.81 7.57
C ARG A 105 17.50 2.06 8.30
N MET A 106 18.83 2.24 8.35
CA MET A 106 19.45 3.41 8.96
C MET A 106 20.41 4.07 7.96
N HIS A 107 20.29 5.39 7.79
CA HIS A 107 21.29 6.21 7.13
C HIS A 107 22.19 6.83 8.19
N VAL A 108 23.43 6.38 8.24
CA VAL A 108 24.41 6.86 9.22
C VAL A 108 25.47 7.69 8.52
N PHE A 109 25.73 8.87 9.04
CA PHE A 109 26.77 9.76 8.52
C PHE A 109 27.51 10.46 9.65
N PRO A 110 28.85 10.61 9.51
CA PRO A 110 29.63 11.41 10.45
C PRO A 110 29.30 12.90 10.29
N TYR A 111 29.31 13.63 11.39
CA TYR A 111 29.15 15.08 11.36
C TYR A 111 30.20 15.71 10.44
N SER A 112 29.73 16.55 9.53
CA SER A 112 30.56 17.35 8.63
C SER A 112 30.35 18.84 8.94
N GLU A 113 31.42 19.52 9.24
CA GLU A 113 31.41 20.96 9.50
C GLU A 113 31.01 21.71 8.22
N ARG A 114 30.03 22.58 8.36
CA ARG A 114 29.59 23.49 7.28
C ARG A 114 29.78 24.93 7.73
N GLU A 115 30.57 25.66 6.99
CA GLU A 115 30.78 27.08 7.23
C GLU A 115 29.44 27.83 7.34
N GLY A 116 29.38 28.79 8.27
CA GLY A 116 28.16 29.58 8.53
C GLY A 116 27.12 28.93 9.42
N THR A 117 27.30 27.66 9.84
CA THR A 117 26.37 26.99 10.78
C THR A 117 26.78 27.26 12.23
N LYS A 118 25.79 27.29 13.13
CA LYS A 118 26.05 27.40 14.58
C LYS A 118 26.88 26.23 15.09
N ALA A 119 26.65 25.05 14.57
CA ALA A 119 27.36 23.83 14.95
C ALA A 119 28.87 23.89 14.64
N ALA A 120 29.28 24.56 13.57
CA ALA A 120 30.69 24.76 13.23
C ALA A 120 31.43 25.68 14.21
N LEU A 121 30.68 26.47 14.97
CA LEU A 121 31.22 27.43 16.00
C LEU A 121 31.17 26.82 17.42
N MET A 122 30.62 25.59 17.58
CA MET A 122 30.56 24.94 18.88
C MET A 122 31.95 24.46 19.32
N PRO A 123 32.27 24.54 20.63
CA PRO A 123 33.49 23.96 21.17
C PRO A 123 33.42 22.41 21.11
N ASP A 124 34.55 21.81 21.45
CA ASP A 124 34.68 20.35 21.64
C ASP A 124 34.33 19.52 20.38
N SER A 125 34.83 19.98 19.23
CA SER A 125 34.72 19.22 17.98
C SER A 125 35.31 17.82 18.13
N VAL A 126 34.48 16.78 17.89
CA VAL A 126 34.92 15.38 17.95
C VAL A 126 35.93 15.12 16.82
N PRO A 127 37.10 14.51 17.08
CA PRO A 127 38.08 14.18 16.06
C PRO A 127 37.49 13.38 14.91
N ARG A 128 37.92 13.66 13.68
CA ARG A 128 37.38 13.01 12.46
C ARG A 128 37.44 11.49 12.53
N HIS A 129 38.54 10.91 12.97
CA HIS A 129 38.68 9.46 13.07
C HIS A 129 37.69 8.84 14.05
N ILE A 130 37.34 9.52 15.17
CA ILE A 130 36.32 9.08 16.11
C ILE A 130 34.92 9.15 15.48
N ARG A 131 34.61 10.24 14.73
CA ARG A 131 33.32 10.35 14.00
C ARG A 131 33.16 9.18 13.01
N GLU A 132 34.21 8.86 12.26
CA GLU A 132 34.24 7.77 11.28
C GLU A 132 34.19 6.38 11.94
N GLU A 133 34.83 6.19 13.09
CA GLU A 133 34.76 4.96 13.88
C GLU A 133 33.34 4.72 14.39
N ARG A 134 32.73 5.72 15.03
CA ARG A 134 31.35 5.66 15.50
C ARG A 134 30.36 5.40 14.36
N ALA A 135 30.58 6.03 13.20
CA ALA A 135 29.77 5.77 12.02
C ALA A 135 29.86 4.30 11.56
N ARG A 136 31.06 3.71 11.53
CA ARG A 136 31.23 2.30 11.20
C ARG A 136 30.53 1.37 12.18
N GLU A 137 30.58 1.66 13.49
CA GLU A 137 29.85 0.88 14.50
C GLU A 137 28.34 0.95 14.30
N LEU A 138 27.79 2.14 14.07
CA LEU A 138 26.35 2.29 13.84
C LEU A 138 25.90 1.69 12.51
N ILE A 139 26.72 1.75 11.46
CA ILE A 139 26.45 1.08 10.18
C ILE A 139 26.40 -0.45 10.40
N ALA A 140 27.32 -1.01 11.19
CA ALA A 140 27.30 -2.43 11.51
C ALA A 140 26.03 -2.81 12.29
N LEU A 141 25.66 -2.04 13.31
CA LEU A 141 24.39 -2.21 14.03
C LEU A 141 23.18 -2.09 13.08
N GLY A 142 23.19 -1.10 12.18
CA GLY A 142 22.13 -0.90 11.19
C GLY A 142 21.93 -2.12 10.30
N ARG A 143 23.01 -2.75 9.83
CA ARG A 143 22.94 -4.00 9.04
C ARG A 143 22.36 -5.17 9.81
N GLU A 144 22.70 -5.29 11.09
CA GLU A 144 22.13 -6.33 11.97
C GLU A 144 20.61 -6.13 12.15
N LEU A 145 20.17 -4.88 12.34
CA LEU A 145 18.76 -4.54 12.49
C LEU A 145 17.99 -4.75 11.16
N GLU A 146 18.57 -4.32 10.03
CA GLU A 146 17.99 -4.52 8.69
C GLU A 146 17.83 -6.01 8.39
N LYS A 147 18.85 -6.82 8.65
CA LYS A 147 18.78 -8.28 8.51
C LYS A 147 17.63 -8.88 9.32
N LYS A 148 17.47 -8.50 10.59
CA LYS A 148 16.35 -8.95 11.44
C LYS A 148 14.99 -8.52 10.86
N ALA A 149 14.90 -7.29 10.34
CA ALA A 149 13.69 -6.79 9.72
C ALA A 149 13.33 -7.56 8.45
N LEU A 150 14.31 -7.94 7.63
CA LEU A 150 14.13 -8.79 6.44
C LEU A 150 13.72 -10.21 6.84
N GLU A 151 14.40 -10.83 7.79
CA GLU A 151 14.10 -12.18 8.29
C GLU A 151 12.65 -12.27 8.82
N ALA A 152 12.16 -11.22 9.48
CA ALA A 152 10.78 -11.17 9.99
C ALA A 152 9.70 -11.14 8.89
N ARG A 153 10.08 -10.95 7.62
CA ARG A 153 9.17 -10.98 6.46
C ARG A 153 9.04 -12.38 5.84
N ILE A 154 9.95 -13.31 6.14
CA ILE A 154 9.92 -14.66 5.57
C ILE A 154 8.60 -15.35 5.94
N GLY A 155 7.94 -15.94 4.94
CA GLY A 155 6.64 -16.58 5.05
C GLY A 155 5.44 -15.64 4.93
N ARG A 156 5.65 -14.31 4.94
CA ARG A 156 4.57 -13.34 4.72
C ARG A 156 4.27 -13.16 3.23
N GLU A 157 3.07 -12.69 2.98
CA GLU A 157 2.64 -12.25 1.65
C GLU A 157 2.68 -10.73 1.57
N GLU A 158 3.41 -10.21 0.60
CA GLU A 158 3.65 -8.78 0.41
C GLU A 158 3.23 -8.36 -1.01
N ASP A 159 2.70 -7.15 -1.12
CA ASP A 159 2.51 -6.54 -2.43
C ASP A 159 3.81 -5.88 -2.86
N VAL A 160 4.38 -6.31 -3.97
CA VAL A 160 5.65 -5.83 -4.53
C VAL A 160 5.39 -5.06 -5.81
N LEU A 161 5.78 -3.79 -5.85
CA LEU A 161 5.84 -3.03 -7.09
C LEU A 161 7.09 -3.51 -7.85
N VAL A 162 6.90 -4.24 -8.94
CA VAL A 162 7.99 -4.67 -9.83
C VAL A 162 8.47 -3.46 -10.63
N GLU A 163 9.75 -3.14 -10.54
CA GLU A 163 10.33 -1.96 -11.22
C GLU A 163 11.26 -2.37 -12.36
N GLU A 164 11.94 -3.50 -12.22
CA GLU A 164 12.96 -3.97 -13.15
C GLU A 164 12.73 -5.44 -13.50
N ILE A 165 13.15 -5.83 -14.71
CA ILE A 165 13.28 -7.23 -15.14
C ILE A 165 14.64 -7.42 -15.76
N ASP A 166 15.39 -8.41 -15.30
CA ASP A 166 16.69 -8.76 -15.87
C ASP A 166 16.56 -9.56 -17.18
N GLY A 167 17.70 -9.76 -17.86
CA GLY A 167 17.75 -10.53 -19.12
C GLY A 167 17.44 -12.02 -18.96
N GLN A 168 17.26 -12.52 -17.74
CA GLN A 168 16.89 -13.91 -17.40
C GLN A 168 15.41 -14.05 -17.01
N GLY A 169 14.68 -12.93 -17.00
CA GLY A 169 13.25 -12.90 -16.63
C GLY A 169 13.00 -12.83 -15.13
N ASN A 170 14.00 -12.48 -14.30
CA ASN A 170 13.78 -12.22 -12.89
C ASN A 170 13.39 -10.76 -12.71
N GLY A 171 12.36 -10.54 -11.92
CA GLY A 171 11.89 -9.22 -11.53
C GLY A 171 12.53 -8.75 -10.23
N ALA A 172 12.71 -7.44 -10.09
CA ALA A 172 13.07 -6.82 -8.84
C ALA A 172 12.16 -5.61 -8.58
N GLY A 173 11.84 -5.38 -7.30
CA GLY A 173 10.95 -4.30 -6.92
C GLY A 173 10.94 -4.06 -5.42
N TYR A 174 9.92 -3.33 -4.94
CA TYR A 174 9.84 -2.94 -3.54
C TYR A 174 8.48 -3.23 -2.94
N THR A 175 8.51 -3.72 -1.68
CA THR A 175 7.31 -3.88 -0.84
C THR A 175 6.71 -2.52 -0.44
N GLY A 176 5.55 -2.53 0.20
CA GLY A 176 5.00 -1.37 0.90
C GLY A 176 5.96 -0.81 1.95
N GLY A 177 6.69 -1.66 2.66
CA GLY A 177 7.74 -1.31 3.62
C GLY A 177 9.06 -0.82 3.03
N TYR A 178 9.17 -0.68 1.70
CA TYR A 178 10.37 -0.26 0.97
C TYR A 178 11.55 -1.24 1.11
N MET A 179 11.26 -2.50 1.26
CA MET A 179 12.24 -3.57 1.22
C MET A 179 12.34 -4.09 -0.22
N ARG A 180 13.57 -4.24 -0.73
CA ARG A 180 13.82 -4.78 -2.06
C ARG A 180 13.49 -6.26 -2.09
N VAL A 181 12.83 -6.72 -3.14
CA VAL A 181 12.45 -8.12 -3.34
C VAL A 181 12.84 -8.55 -4.75
N CYS A 182 13.53 -9.68 -4.87
CA CYS A 182 13.76 -10.38 -6.12
C CYS A 182 12.71 -11.48 -6.29
N VAL A 183 12.08 -11.53 -7.46
CA VAL A 183 11.04 -12.49 -7.81
C VAL A 183 11.32 -13.10 -9.18
N ARG A 184 10.74 -14.28 -9.47
CA ARG A 184 10.71 -14.79 -10.84
C ARG A 184 9.51 -14.24 -11.58
N GLY A 185 9.73 -13.60 -12.74
CA GLY A 185 8.66 -13.03 -13.55
C GLY A 185 8.17 -11.67 -13.05
N GLY A 186 6.93 -11.35 -13.35
CA GLY A 186 6.32 -10.04 -13.11
C GLY A 186 6.44 -9.13 -14.33
N LYS A 187 5.84 -7.94 -14.26
CA LYS A 187 5.97 -6.91 -15.30
C LYS A 187 6.31 -5.58 -14.65
N PRO A 188 7.25 -4.80 -15.20
CA PRO A 188 7.58 -3.47 -14.68
C PRO A 188 6.33 -2.57 -14.62
N GLY A 189 6.17 -1.90 -13.49
CA GLY A 189 5.03 -1.03 -13.22
C GLY A 189 3.80 -1.73 -12.63
N GLU A 190 3.79 -3.06 -12.54
CA GLU A 190 2.71 -3.82 -11.90
C GLU A 190 3.01 -4.11 -10.43
N ILE A 191 1.97 -4.17 -9.61
CA ILE A 191 2.05 -4.64 -8.23
C ILE A 191 1.69 -6.13 -8.23
N ALA A 192 2.68 -6.98 -7.91
CA ALA A 192 2.50 -8.41 -7.79
C ALA A 192 2.35 -8.81 -6.32
N ARG A 193 1.45 -9.75 -6.03
CA ARG A 193 1.38 -10.41 -4.72
C ARG A 193 2.48 -11.45 -4.63
N VAL A 194 3.34 -11.37 -3.63
CA VAL A 194 4.55 -12.17 -3.51
C VAL A 194 4.59 -12.82 -2.13
N ARG A 195 4.81 -14.13 -2.09
CA ARG A 195 5.18 -14.83 -0.84
C ARG A 195 6.68 -14.76 -0.67
N ILE A 196 7.12 -14.15 0.43
CA ILE A 196 8.54 -14.04 0.75
C ILE A 196 9.07 -15.39 1.19
N THR A 197 10.07 -15.91 0.48
CA THR A 197 10.64 -17.25 0.71
C THR A 197 11.99 -17.23 1.39
N GLY A 198 12.70 -16.08 1.36
CA GLY A 198 14.03 -15.98 1.96
C GLY A 198 14.61 -14.58 1.91
N THR A 199 15.84 -14.46 2.37
CA THR A 199 16.68 -13.27 2.27
C THR A 199 18.16 -13.67 2.27
N ASP A 200 18.99 -12.90 1.57
CA ASP A 200 20.46 -12.99 1.67
C ASP A 200 21.04 -12.03 2.74
N GLY A 201 20.17 -11.28 3.41
CA GLY A 201 20.53 -10.28 4.43
C GLY A 201 20.61 -8.84 3.90
N GLU A 202 20.51 -8.63 2.58
CA GLU A 202 20.47 -7.32 1.92
C GLU A 202 19.13 -7.10 1.20
N GLU A 203 18.57 -8.17 0.60
CA GLU A 203 17.28 -8.15 -0.07
C GLU A 203 16.47 -9.40 0.21
N LEU A 204 15.18 -9.35 -0.08
CA LEU A 204 14.25 -10.45 0.04
C LEU A 204 14.20 -11.24 -1.28
N THR A 205 13.92 -12.53 -1.17
CA THR A 205 13.52 -13.37 -2.31
C THR A 205 12.09 -13.83 -2.11
N GLY A 206 11.34 -13.93 -3.21
CA GLY A 206 9.96 -14.34 -3.14
C GLY A 206 9.46 -14.97 -4.42
N GLU A 207 8.32 -15.63 -4.29
CA GLU A 207 7.59 -16.21 -5.40
C GLU A 207 6.31 -15.40 -5.62
N ILE A 208 6.07 -14.99 -6.87
CA ILE A 208 4.80 -14.38 -7.23
C ILE A 208 3.74 -15.45 -6.99
N ILE A 209 2.81 -15.12 -6.10
CA ILE A 209 1.61 -15.93 -5.95
C ILE A 209 0.78 -15.60 -7.17
N GLU A 210 0.81 -16.48 -8.17
CA GLU A 210 -0.15 -16.40 -9.26
C GLU A 210 -1.52 -16.55 -8.60
N ASN A 211 -2.21 -15.42 -8.43
CA ASN A 211 -3.64 -15.50 -8.32
C ASN A 211 -4.07 -16.21 -9.59
N GLU A 212 -4.68 -17.37 -9.46
CA GLU A 212 -5.34 -18.01 -10.57
C GLU A 212 -6.22 -16.95 -11.21
N LYS A 213 -5.71 -16.37 -12.32
CA LYS A 213 -6.34 -15.33 -13.15
C LYS A 213 -6.65 -14.00 -12.45
N GLY A 214 -5.85 -12.98 -12.73
CA GLY A 214 -6.22 -11.55 -12.86
C GLY A 214 -7.29 -10.99 -11.91
N GLU A 215 -7.35 -11.40 -10.65
CA GLU A 215 -8.34 -10.91 -9.70
C GLU A 215 -7.79 -9.68 -8.98
N ILE A 216 -8.33 -8.52 -9.33
CA ILE A 216 -8.43 -7.38 -8.41
C ILE A 216 -8.97 -7.95 -7.11
N HIS A 217 -8.30 -7.69 -5.98
CA HIS A 217 -8.70 -8.18 -4.67
C HIS A 217 -10.24 -8.15 -4.53
N MET A 218 -10.86 -9.31 -4.37
CA MET A 218 -12.32 -9.42 -4.10
C MET A 218 -12.72 -8.60 -2.89
N SER A 219 -11.79 -8.37 -1.94
CA SER A 219 -12.02 -7.57 -0.73
C SER A 219 -12.31 -6.09 -0.98
N ASP A 220 -11.95 -5.51 -2.14
CA ASP A 220 -12.15 -4.08 -2.41
C ASP A 220 -13.20 -3.77 -3.48
N CYS A 221 -13.68 -4.77 -4.18
CA CYS A 221 -14.72 -4.58 -5.18
C CYS A 221 -16.10 -4.40 -4.52
N LEU A 222 -16.73 -3.24 -4.76
CA LEU A 222 -18.07 -2.92 -4.24
C LEU A 222 -19.09 -4.01 -4.59
N PHE A 223 -19.07 -4.51 -5.84
CA PHE A 223 -20.05 -5.50 -6.30
C PHE A 223 -19.75 -6.90 -5.77
N CYS A 224 -18.49 -7.25 -5.51
CA CYS A 224 -18.15 -8.47 -4.78
C CYS A 224 -18.69 -8.46 -3.35
N LYS A 225 -18.54 -7.32 -2.65
CA LYS A 225 -19.10 -7.14 -1.30
C LYS A 225 -20.62 -7.23 -1.27
N ILE A 226 -21.29 -6.69 -2.29
CA ILE A 226 -22.76 -6.83 -2.45
C ILE A 226 -23.12 -8.30 -2.73
N ALA A 227 -22.40 -8.99 -3.59
CA ALA A 227 -22.63 -10.40 -3.90
C ALA A 227 -22.40 -11.32 -2.71
N ALA A 228 -21.40 -10.99 -1.86
CA ALA A 228 -21.13 -11.68 -0.60
C ALA A 228 -22.13 -11.35 0.53
N GLY A 229 -22.98 -10.33 0.33
CA GLY A 229 -23.93 -9.88 1.35
C GLY A 229 -23.34 -8.98 2.44
N GLU A 230 -22.11 -8.53 2.29
CA GLU A 230 -21.41 -7.61 3.21
C GLU A 230 -21.99 -6.19 3.12
N ILE A 231 -22.45 -5.80 1.93
CA ILE A 231 -23.12 -4.52 1.69
C ILE A 231 -24.59 -4.78 1.31
N PRO A 232 -25.55 -4.17 2.00
CA PRO A 232 -26.95 -4.37 1.70
C PRO A 232 -27.33 -3.82 0.32
N SER A 233 -28.17 -4.57 -0.41
CA SER A 233 -28.72 -4.16 -1.69
C SER A 233 -30.16 -4.63 -1.86
N THR A 234 -30.94 -3.94 -2.69
CA THR A 234 -32.30 -4.37 -3.03
C THR A 234 -32.22 -5.40 -4.17
N LYS A 235 -32.14 -6.67 -3.79
CA LYS A 235 -32.06 -7.80 -4.73
C LYS A 235 -33.35 -7.94 -5.54
N VAL A 236 -33.20 -8.17 -6.84
CA VAL A 236 -34.30 -8.41 -7.79
C VAL A 236 -34.27 -9.85 -8.30
N TYR A 237 -33.07 -10.42 -8.41
CA TYR A 237 -32.83 -11.80 -8.82
C TYR A 237 -31.53 -12.30 -8.19
N GLU A 238 -31.47 -13.57 -7.86
CA GLU A 238 -30.26 -14.24 -7.37
C GLU A 238 -30.30 -15.73 -7.67
N ASP A 239 -29.18 -16.27 -8.19
CA ASP A 239 -28.93 -17.71 -8.28
C ASP A 239 -27.49 -18.03 -7.82
N GLU A 240 -26.97 -19.21 -8.17
CA GLU A 240 -25.64 -19.66 -7.76
C GLU A 240 -24.52 -18.79 -8.36
N THR A 241 -24.69 -18.25 -9.56
CA THR A 241 -23.65 -17.56 -10.34
C THR A 241 -23.91 -16.09 -10.57
N THR A 242 -25.14 -15.62 -10.44
CA THR A 242 -25.59 -14.30 -10.87
C THR A 242 -26.43 -13.61 -9.81
N LEU A 243 -26.21 -12.32 -9.64
CA LEU A 243 -27.01 -11.44 -8.79
C LEU A 243 -27.54 -10.25 -9.60
N ALA A 244 -28.79 -9.89 -9.41
CA ALA A 244 -29.36 -8.63 -9.91
C ALA A 244 -29.94 -7.81 -8.75
N PHE A 245 -29.62 -6.51 -8.73
CA PHE A 245 -30.05 -5.58 -7.69
C PHE A 245 -30.32 -4.18 -8.25
N ARG A 246 -31.14 -3.40 -7.54
CA ARG A 246 -31.48 -2.03 -7.96
C ARG A 246 -30.29 -1.10 -7.80
N ASP A 247 -30.09 -0.25 -8.80
CA ASP A 247 -29.10 0.83 -8.74
C ASP A 247 -29.55 1.88 -7.70
N ILE A 248 -28.60 2.38 -6.90
CA ILE A 248 -28.86 3.41 -5.87
C ILE A 248 -29.00 4.82 -6.48
N ALA A 249 -28.52 5.03 -7.71
CA ALA A 249 -28.60 6.28 -8.48
C ALA A 249 -29.30 6.06 -9.83
N PRO A 250 -30.59 5.72 -9.85
CA PRO A 250 -31.27 5.22 -11.02
C PRO A 250 -31.37 6.26 -12.12
N GLN A 251 -31.00 5.89 -13.36
CA GLN A 251 -31.05 6.72 -14.56
C GLN A 251 -32.41 6.58 -15.29
N ALA A 252 -33.22 5.62 -14.87
CA ALA A 252 -34.58 5.36 -15.39
C ALA A 252 -35.47 4.86 -14.24
N PRO A 253 -36.81 4.89 -14.38
CA PRO A 253 -37.73 4.36 -13.38
C PRO A 253 -37.44 2.91 -13.02
N VAL A 254 -37.02 2.10 -13.97
CA VAL A 254 -36.43 0.79 -13.74
C VAL A 254 -34.96 0.88 -14.12
N HIS A 255 -34.08 0.67 -13.13
CA HIS A 255 -32.65 0.58 -13.31
C HIS A 255 -32.12 -0.52 -12.39
N VAL A 256 -31.78 -1.66 -12.99
CA VAL A 256 -31.29 -2.84 -12.30
C VAL A 256 -29.92 -3.20 -12.86
N LEU A 257 -29.00 -3.53 -11.97
CA LEU A 257 -27.66 -4.04 -12.32
C LEU A 257 -27.68 -5.57 -12.25
N VAL A 258 -27.16 -6.22 -13.29
CA VAL A 258 -26.97 -7.66 -13.33
C VAL A 258 -25.48 -7.95 -13.37
N ILE A 259 -24.99 -8.72 -12.40
CA ILE A 259 -23.58 -9.03 -12.24
C ILE A 259 -23.33 -10.53 -12.08
N PRO A 260 -22.21 -11.08 -12.54
CA PRO A 260 -21.74 -12.39 -12.09
C PRO A 260 -21.31 -12.27 -10.62
N LYS A 261 -21.53 -13.32 -9.81
CA LYS A 261 -21.02 -13.37 -8.42
C LYS A 261 -19.50 -13.53 -8.40
N LYS A 262 -18.95 -14.24 -9.39
CA LYS A 262 -17.52 -14.31 -9.65
C LYS A 262 -17.03 -12.94 -10.14
N HIS A 263 -15.91 -12.47 -9.60
CA HIS A 263 -15.32 -11.23 -10.07
C HIS A 263 -14.78 -11.36 -11.48
N VAL A 264 -15.24 -10.50 -12.37
CA VAL A 264 -14.71 -10.30 -13.74
C VAL A 264 -14.66 -8.79 -13.93
N SER A 265 -13.50 -8.21 -14.20
CA SER A 265 -13.34 -6.74 -14.17
C SER A 265 -14.11 -6.01 -15.27
N GLY A 266 -14.32 -6.64 -16.41
CA GLY A 266 -15.05 -6.10 -17.56
C GLY A 266 -15.10 -7.06 -18.75
N TRP A 267 -15.63 -6.58 -19.89
CA TRP A 267 -15.79 -7.42 -21.07
C TRP A 267 -14.48 -7.95 -21.65
N TYR A 268 -13.39 -7.19 -21.51
CA TYR A 268 -12.10 -7.66 -22.01
C TYR A 268 -11.63 -8.90 -21.26
N ASP A 269 -11.77 -8.91 -19.92
CA ASP A 269 -11.38 -10.04 -19.08
C ASP A 269 -12.40 -11.18 -19.13
N ALA A 270 -13.64 -10.88 -19.56
CA ALA A 270 -14.68 -11.89 -19.76
C ALA A 270 -14.36 -12.93 -20.86
N GLN A 271 -13.32 -12.69 -21.68
CA GLN A 271 -12.82 -13.68 -22.65
C GLN A 271 -12.35 -14.98 -21.98
N GLY A 272 -12.04 -14.97 -20.70
CA GLY A 272 -11.70 -16.14 -19.91
C GLY A 272 -12.91 -16.91 -19.35
N GLU A 273 -14.12 -16.37 -19.47
CA GLU A 273 -15.35 -17.00 -19.00
C GLU A 273 -15.96 -17.92 -20.07
N SER A 274 -16.78 -18.90 -19.62
CA SER A 274 -17.48 -19.76 -20.57
C SER A 274 -18.61 -19.00 -21.29
N ASP A 275 -18.88 -19.40 -22.54
CA ASP A 275 -20.03 -18.89 -23.31
C ASP A 275 -21.35 -19.05 -22.54
N GLU A 276 -21.46 -20.11 -21.76
CA GLU A 276 -22.62 -20.42 -20.94
C GLU A 276 -22.84 -19.37 -19.83
N THR A 277 -21.77 -18.92 -19.18
CA THR A 277 -21.79 -17.86 -18.15
C THR A 277 -22.24 -16.53 -18.77
N LEU A 278 -21.65 -16.14 -19.90
CA LEU A 278 -22.00 -14.89 -20.57
C LEU A 278 -23.43 -14.89 -21.11
N ALA A 279 -23.85 -16.01 -21.71
CA ALA A 279 -25.22 -16.20 -22.17
C ALA A 279 -26.23 -16.19 -21.00
N HIS A 280 -25.84 -16.71 -19.83
CA HIS A 280 -26.68 -16.69 -18.65
C HIS A 280 -26.94 -15.27 -18.15
N LEU A 281 -25.91 -14.41 -18.07
CA LEU A 281 -26.08 -12.99 -17.71
C LEU A 281 -27.09 -12.28 -18.60
N MET A 282 -27.04 -12.50 -19.92
CA MET A 282 -28.00 -11.94 -20.86
C MET A 282 -29.42 -12.47 -20.67
N ARG A 283 -29.59 -13.77 -20.36
CA ARG A 283 -30.89 -14.37 -20.04
C ARG A 283 -31.48 -13.78 -18.76
N VAL A 284 -30.62 -13.60 -17.72
CA VAL A 284 -31.04 -12.97 -16.46
C VAL A 284 -31.47 -11.51 -16.70
N ALA A 285 -30.74 -10.74 -17.52
CA ALA A 285 -31.13 -9.38 -17.88
C ALA A 285 -32.54 -9.33 -18.53
N ALA A 286 -32.84 -10.25 -19.44
CA ALA A 286 -34.16 -10.37 -20.06
C ALA A 286 -35.24 -10.83 -19.04
N GLN A 287 -34.89 -11.72 -18.11
CA GLN A 287 -35.78 -12.15 -17.05
C GLN A 287 -36.12 -11.03 -16.07
N VAL A 288 -35.13 -10.22 -15.70
CA VAL A 288 -35.30 -9.00 -14.90
C VAL A 288 -36.23 -8.02 -15.61
N ALA A 289 -36.04 -7.78 -16.91
CA ALA A 289 -36.93 -6.91 -17.67
C ALA A 289 -38.39 -7.42 -17.65
N LYS A 290 -38.57 -8.73 -17.68
CA LYS A 290 -39.90 -9.36 -17.59
C LYS A 290 -40.53 -9.20 -16.18
N SER A 291 -39.76 -9.44 -15.13
CA SER A 291 -40.25 -9.29 -13.74
C SER A 291 -40.56 -7.84 -13.39
N GLU A 292 -39.83 -6.87 -13.97
CA GLU A 292 -40.08 -5.45 -13.81
C GLU A 292 -41.19 -4.89 -14.73
N GLY A 293 -41.81 -5.72 -15.57
CA GLY A 293 -42.95 -5.36 -16.41
C GLY A 293 -42.62 -4.39 -17.56
N ILE A 294 -41.36 -4.35 -18.00
CA ILE A 294 -40.90 -3.38 -19.02
C ILE A 294 -40.68 -3.99 -20.43
N VAL A 295 -41.02 -5.28 -20.59
CA VAL A 295 -40.80 -5.98 -21.88
C VAL A 295 -41.68 -5.34 -22.99
N GLU A 296 -42.97 -5.17 -22.72
CA GLU A 296 -43.93 -4.66 -23.73
C GLU A 296 -43.64 -3.23 -24.15
N SER A 297 -43.20 -2.36 -23.23
CA SER A 297 -42.80 -0.99 -23.53
C SER A 297 -41.40 -0.85 -24.12
N GLY A 298 -40.60 -1.89 -23.96
CA GLY A 298 -39.19 -1.93 -24.37
C GLY A 298 -38.23 -1.54 -23.26
N PHE A 299 -37.03 -2.13 -23.31
CA PHE A 299 -35.94 -1.87 -22.38
C PHE A 299 -34.61 -1.81 -23.10
N ARG A 300 -33.61 -1.24 -22.43
CA ARG A 300 -32.22 -1.17 -22.93
C ARG A 300 -31.32 -1.93 -21.99
N VAL A 301 -30.40 -2.70 -22.55
CA VAL A 301 -29.27 -3.30 -21.80
C VAL A 301 -28.00 -2.58 -22.25
N VAL A 302 -27.24 -2.08 -21.27
CA VAL A 302 -25.96 -1.36 -21.49
C VAL A 302 -24.91 -1.99 -20.60
N SER A 303 -23.70 -2.09 -21.11
CA SER A 303 -22.52 -2.45 -20.31
C SER A 303 -21.36 -1.56 -20.71
N ASN A 304 -20.73 -0.95 -19.73
CA ASN A 304 -19.57 -0.09 -19.90
C ASN A 304 -18.31 -0.89 -19.61
N CYS A 305 -17.25 -0.67 -20.40
CA CYS A 305 -15.96 -1.31 -20.19
C CYS A 305 -14.84 -0.27 -20.35
N GLY A 306 -14.05 -0.10 -19.30
CA GLY A 306 -12.95 0.85 -19.25
C GLY A 306 -13.37 2.28 -18.84
N ASP A 307 -12.36 3.14 -18.67
CA ASP A 307 -12.54 4.48 -18.08
C ASP A 307 -13.23 5.45 -19.05
N ASP A 308 -12.89 5.42 -20.32
CA ASP A 308 -13.51 6.27 -21.34
C ASP A 308 -15.00 5.94 -21.53
N ALA A 309 -15.40 4.69 -21.25
CA ALA A 309 -16.80 4.26 -21.22
C ALA A 309 -17.48 4.50 -19.86
N GLN A 310 -16.80 5.18 -18.92
CA GLN A 310 -17.31 5.50 -17.58
C GLN A 310 -17.70 4.27 -16.74
N GLN A 311 -16.96 3.18 -16.86
CA GLN A 311 -17.10 2.05 -15.95
C GLN A 311 -16.59 2.41 -14.56
N THR A 312 -17.48 2.82 -13.66
CA THR A 312 -17.13 3.31 -12.32
C THR A 312 -16.74 2.19 -11.36
N VAL A 313 -17.31 1.01 -11.51
CA VAL A 313 -16.96 -0.20 -10.73
C VAL A 313 -16.34 -1.21 -11.68
N LYS A 314 -15.09 -1.60 -11.41
CA LYS A 314 -14.34 -2.60 -12.19
C LYS A 314 -14.83 -4.01 -11.85
N HIS A 315 -16.04 -4.29 -12.26
CA HIS A 315 -16.73 -5.57 -12.17
C HIS A 315 -17.71 -5.61 -13.34
N LEU A 316 -17.73 -6.69 -14.10
CA LEU A 316 -18.64 -6.87 -15.23
C LEU A 316 -20.09 -6.69 -14.77
N HIS A 317 -20.81 -5.78 -15.39
CA HIS A 317 -22.21 -5.53 -15.07
C HIS A 317 -23.00 -5.10 -16.29
N LEU A 318 -24.26 -5.48 -16.29
CA LEU A 318 -25.25 -5.06 -17.27
C LEU A 318 -26.25 -4.14 -16.59
N HIS A 319 -26.46 -2.96 -17.14
CA HIS A 319 -27.55 -2.08 -16.75
C HIS A 319 -28.82 -2.47 -17.51
N VAL A 320 -29.90 -2.81 -16.82
CA VAL A 320 -31.22 -3.01 -17.40
C VAL A 320 -32.05 -1.76 -17.12
N LEU A 321 -32.38 -1.01 -18.15
CA LEU A 321 -33.03 0.29 -18.08
C LEU A 321 -34.39 0.26 -18.77
N GLY A 322 -35.44 0.79 -18.12
CA GLY A 322 -36.76 0.84 -18.68
C GLY A 322 -37.75 1.71 -17.89
N GLY A 323 -39.04 1.63 -18.27
CA GLY A 323 -40.11 2.37 -17.61
C GLY A 323 -40.28 3.81 -18.10
N LYS A 324 -39.50 4.25 -19.08
CA LYS A 324 -39.65 5.52 -19.78
C LYS A 324 -39.16 5.38 -21.22
N LYS A 325 -39.63 6.29 -22.12
CA LYS A 325 -39.05 6.40 -23.47
C LYS A 325 -37.60 6.85 -23.36
N MET A 326 -36.69 6.04 -23.85
CA MET A 326 -35.25 6.35 -23.87
C MET A 326 -34.94 7.32 -24.99
N ASP A 327 -33.91 8.18 -24.79
CA ASP A 327 -33.33 8.97 -25.85
C ASP A 327 -32.76 8.05 -26.95
N GLY A 328 -32.93 8.44 -28.21
CA GLY A 328 -32.38 7.71 -29.35
C GLY A 328 -30.85 7.80 -29.47
N ARG A 329 -30.19 8.66 -28.69
CA ARG A 329 -28.73 8.73 -28.61
C ARG A 329 -28.18 7.63 -27.77
N MET A 330 -27.08 7.02 -28.21
CA MET A 330 -26.46 5.89 -27.52
C MET A 330 -25.54 6.32 -26.35
N ALA A 331 -25.27 7.61 -26.23
CA ALA A 331 -24.46 8.21 -25.15
C ALA A 331 -25.05 9.57 -24.76
#